data_90d6a172a54b97e007c7caa6e18dfa2a
#
_entry.id   90d6a172a54b97e007c7caa6e18dfa2a
#
_cell.length_a   1.000
_cell.length_b   1.000
_cell.length_c   1.000
_cell.angle_alpha   90.00
_cell.angle_beta   90.00
_cell.angle_gamma   90.00
#
_symmetry.space_group_name_H-M   'P 1'
#
loop_
_entity.id
_entity.type
_entity.pdbx_description
1 polymer ?
#
loop_
_entity_poly.entity_id
_entity_poly.type
_entity_poly.pdbx_seq_one_letter_code
_entity_poly.pdbx_strand_id
1 'polypeptide(L)'
;MLIQFRNITKAYDGKIILDRVNLSIDTASDSRDVLLKGPSGIGKTTLLRIMAGIETADSGSIEITMGEAAGGGKKLRIGMVFQENRLLEQFSAVENVICVDPMISGTRAREALGKILDEEALDKPVRELSGGMQRRVSIVRAMLPASDLLIMDEPLTGLDPETRDRVIKYIMENKGRRPLIMASHDTEGLPKMRELALV
;
A
#
# COMPACT_ATOMS: atom_id res chain seq x y z
N MET A 1 -1.22 14.98 -8.09
CA MET A 1 -0.46 15.02 -6.82
C MET A 1 1.01 14.91 -7.17
N LEU A 2 1.83 15.77 -6.56
CA LEU A 2 3.29 15.72 -6.68
C LEU A 2 3.88 15.41 -5.31
N ILE A 3 4.71 14.38 -5.22
CA ILE A 3 5.43 13.98 -4.00
C ILE A 3 6.91 14.18 -4.26
N GLN A 4 7.57 15.02 -3.48
CA GLN A 4 8.98 15.32 -3.62
C GLN A 4 9.73 14.93 -2.35
N PHE A 5 10.74 14.10 -2.51
CA PHE A 5 11.72 13.75 -1.49
C PHE A 5 12.98 14.57 -1.75
N ARG A 6 13.46 15.29 -0.73
CA ARG A 6 14.66 16.13 -0.83
C ARG A 6 15.69 15.73 0.21
N ASN A 7 16.79 15.16 -0.23
CA ASN A 7 17.94 14.74 0.58
C ASN A 7 17.53 13.84 1.77
N ILE A 8 16.62 12.91 1.55
CA ILE A 8 16.14 11.99 2.59
C ILE A 8 17.27 11.06 3.01
N THR A 9 17.62 11.13 4.28
CA THR A 9 18.56 10.21 4.90
C THR A 9 17.85 9.46 6.03
N LYS A 10 18.11 8.15 6.13
CA LYS A 10 17.62 7.30 7.20
C LYS A 10 18.66 6.23 7.54
N ALA A 11 18.95 6.10 8.82
CA ALA A 11 19.82 5.05 9.37
C ALA A 11 19.09 4.26 10.45
N TYR A 12 19.47 3.01 10.64
CA TYR A 12 19.07 2.14 11.74
C TYR A 12 20.34 1.54 12.35
N ASP A 13 20.49 1.67 13.66
CA ASP A 13 21.64 1.14 14.40
C ASP A 13 22.99 1.50 13.77
N GLY A 14 23.12 2.74 13.31
CA GLY A 14 24.33 3.27 12.66
C GLY A 14 24.51 2.86 11.19
N LYS A 15 23.65 1.99 10.64
CA LYS A 15 23.67 1.59 9.22
C LYS A 15 22.77 2.51 8.41
N ILE A 16 23.35 3.24 7.45
CA ILE A 16 22.60 4.07 6.52
C ILE A 16 21.83 3.17 5.56
N ILE A 17 20.51 3.37 5.48
CA ILE A 17 19.59 2.68 4.56
C ILE A 17 19.20 3.60 3.40
N LEU A 18 18.96 4.88 3.68
CA LEU A 18 18.72 5.88 2.66
C LEU A 18 19.78 6.97 2.83
N ASP A 19 20.53 7.30 1.79
CA ASP A 19 21.56 8.34 1.80
C ASP A 19 21.19 9.45 0.83
N ARG A 20 20.73 10.58 1.36
CA ARG A 20 20.38 11.81 0.62
C ARG A 20 19.52 11.55 -0.62
N VAL A 21 18.53 10.66 -0.49
CA VAL A 21 17.66 10.28 -1.60
C VAL A 21 16.84 11.48 -2.07
N ASN A 22 16.92 11.76 -3.37
CA ASN A 22 16.11 12.74 -4.05
C ASN A 22 15.22 12.03 -5.07
N LEU A 23 13.90 12.15 -4.93
CA LEU A 23 12.94 11.48 -5.78
C LEU A 23 11.73 12.37 -6.00
N SER A 24 11.18 12.36 -7.21
CA SER A 24 9.93 13.06 -7.52
C SER A 24 8.92 12.10 -8.14
N ILE A 25 7.76 12.00 -7.52
CA ILE A 25 6.64 11.18 -7.96
C ILE A 25 5.50 12.12 -8.35
N ASP A 26 5.27 12.27 -9.66
CA ASP A 26 4.12 12.98 -10.18
C ASP A 26 3.04 11.98 -10.61
N THR A 27 1.87 12.05 -9.96
CA THR A 27 0.71 11.19 -10.26
C THR A 27 -0.34 11.92 -11.12
N ALA A 28 -0.04 13.11 -11.64
CA ALA A 28 -0.91 13.84 -12.56
C ALA A 28 -0.68 13.45 -14.02
N SER A 29 0.45 12.79 -14.33
CA SER A 29 0.78 12.27 -15.66
C SER A 29 -0.12 11.10 -16.08
N ASP A 30 -0.06 10.69 -17.34
CA ASP A 30 -0.86 9.60 -17.93
C ASP A 30 -0.72 8.27 -17.19
N SER A 31 0.37 8.05 -16.49
CA SER A 31 0.58 6.90 -15.61
C SER A 31 0.57 7.33 -14.15
N ARG A 32 -0.62 7.28 -13.52
CA ARG A 32 -0.81 7.61 -12.10
C ARG A 32 -0.18 6.60 -11.16
N ASP A 33 0.05 5.40 -11.67
CA ASP A 33 0.54 4.26 -10.89
C ASP A 33 2.04 4.13 -11.07
N VAL A 34 2.73 3.96 -9.96
CA VAL A 34 4.19 3.94 -9.88
C VAL A 34 4.66 2.64 -9.26
N LEU A 35 5.58 1.98 -9.93
CA LEU A 35 6.30 0.82 -9.43
C LEU A 35 7.71 1.25 -8.99
N LEU A 36 7.96 1.16 -7.69
CA LEU A 36 9.27 1.43 -7.10
C LEU A 36 10.15 0.18 -7.22
N LYS A 37 11.19 0.25 -8.05
CA LYS A 37 12.13 -0.83 -8.28
C LYS A 37 13.45 -0.61 -7.55
N GLY A 38 14.15 -1.69 -7.28
CA GLY A 38 15.49 -1.70 -6.68
C GLY A 38 15.76 -3.04 -6.00
N PRO A 39 17.02 -3.36 -5.72
CA PRO A 39 17.37 -4.61 -5.05
C PRO A 39 16.78 -4.69 -3.64
N SER A 40 16.76 -5.92 -3.08
CA SER A 40 16.40 -6.11 -1.67
C SER A 40 17.34 -5.33 -0.77
N GLY A 41 16.78 -4.72 0.28
CA GLY A 41 17.56 -3.96 1.26
C GLY A 41 17.95 -2.54 0.84
N ILE A 42 17.65 -2.09 -0.39
CA ILE A 42 17.96 -0.72 -0.85
C ILE A 42 17.16 0.38 -0.13
N GLY A 43 16.15 0.03 0.68
CA GLY A 43 15.37 1.00 1.43
C GLY A 43 13.98 1.31 0.88
N LYS A 44 13.43 0.51 -0.06
CA LYS A 44 12.07 0.72 -0.61
C LYS A 44 11.02 0.79 0.49
N THR A 45 10.97 -0.20 1.38
CA THR A 45 10.06 -0.24 2.54
C THR A 45 10.21 1.00 3.43
N THR A 46 11.45 1.40 3.72
CA THR A 46 11.74 2.59 4.53
C THR A 46 11.22 3.85 3.85
N LEU A 47 11.46 4.01 2.56
CA LEU A 47 10.97 5.15 1.78
C LEU A 47 9.44 5.21 1.76
N LEU A 48 8.76 4.06 1.56
CA LEU A 48 7.30 3.97 1.59
C LEU A 48 6.73 4.32 2.98
N ARG A 49 7.37 3.85 4.06
CA ARG A 49 6.98 4.18 5.45
C ARG A 49 7.15 5.67 5.77
N ILE A 50 8.24 6.28 5.30
CA ILE A 50 8.48 7.72 5.46
C ILE A 50 7.42 8.50 4.66
N MET A 51 7.11 8.09 3.43
CA MET A 51 6.05 8.70 2.60
C MET A 51 4.67 8.63 3.29
N ALA A 52 4.38 7.52 3.94
CA ALA A 52 3.13 7.32 4.68
C ALA A 52 3.08 8.08 6.02
N GLY A 53 4.17 8.74 6.43
CA GLY A 53 4.27 9.42 7.71
C GLY A 53 4.31 8.48 8.93
N ILE A 54 4.62 7.20 8.71
CA ILE A 54 4.75 6.16 9.75
C ILE A 54 6.15 6.16 10.34
N GLU A 55 7.12 6.55 9.52
CA GLU A 55 8.53 6.66 9.88
C GLU A 55 9.00 8.09 9.63
N THR A 56 9.93 8.58 10.45
CA THR A 56 10.55 9.89 10.28
C THR A 56 11.94 9.74 9.66
N ALA A 57 12.24 10.53 8.65
CA ALA A 57 13.61 10.65 8.14
C ALA A 57 14.52 11.29 9.18
N ASP A 58 15.79 10.91 9.20
CA ASP A 58 16.77 11.52 10.10
C ASP A 58 17.20 12.91 9.60
N SER A 59 17.16 13.10 8.26
CA SER A 59 17.33 14.42 7.62
C SER A 59 16.62 14.46 6.27
N GLY A 60 16.50 15.67 5.73
CA GLY A 60 15.75 15.94 4.50
C GLY A 60 14.29 16.28 4.74
N SER A 61 13.52 16.40 3.67
CA SER A 61 12.10 16.75 3.74
C SER A 61 11.29 16.05 2.67
N ILE A 62 10.00 15.81 2.99
CA ILE A 62 9.00 15.38 2.00
C ILE A 62 7.99 16.49 1.83
N GLU A 63 7.75 16.85 0.59
CA GLU A 63 6.68 17.77 0.23
C GLU A 63 5.64 17.02 -0.60
N ILE A 64 4.36 17.12 -0.20
CA ILE A 64 3.24 16.53 -0.94
C ILE A 64 2.31 17.67 -1.37
N THR A 65 2.29 17.97 -2.66
CA THR A 65 1.42 18.97 -3.25
C THR A 65 0.21 18.29 -3.87
N MET A 66 -0.96 18.56 -3.30
CA MET A 66 -2.25 18.19 -3.89
C MET A 66 -2.60 19.26 -4.92
N GLY A 67 -3.18 18.87 -6.07
CA GLY A 67 -3.65 19.83 -7.06
C GLY A 67 -4.67 20.82 -6.44
N GLU A 68 -4.90 21.97 -7.09
CA GLU A 68 -5.70 23.09 -6.60
C GLU A 68 -7.14 22.73 -6.14
N ALA A 69 -7.69 21.60 -6.58
CA ALA A 69 -9.01 21.10 -6.17
C ALA A 69 -9.05 20.55 -4.72
N ALA A 70 -7.92 20.34 -4.06
CA ALA A 70 -7.84 19.92 -2.67
C ALA A 70 -7.62 21.19 -1.82
N GLY A 71 -8.70 21.85 -1.42
CA GLY A 71 -8.65 23.05 -0.58
C GLY A 71 -7.60 22.93 0.54
N GLY A 72 -6.81 24.00 0.71
CA GLY A 72 -5.66 24.02 1.60
C GLY A 72 -5.99 23.50 3.01
N GLY A 73 -5.14 22.62 3.54
CA GLY A 73 -5.23 22.10 4.91
C GLY A 73 -5.83 20.70 5.05
N LYS A 74 -6.28 20.03 3.98
CA LYS A 74 -6.77 18.65 4.07
C LYS A 74 -5.62 17.67 4.31
N LYS A 75 -5.69 16.93 5.41
CA LYS A 75 -4.73 15.85 5.69
C LYS A 75 -4.86 14.73 4.65
N LEU A 76 -3.74 14.34 4.03
CA LEU A 76 -3.68 13.23 3.09
C LEU A 76 -4.08 11.93 3.79
N ARG A 77 -5.05 11.21 3.22
CA ARG A 77 -5.46 9.88 3.69
C ARG A 77 -4.78 8.84 2.82
N ILE A 78 -4.06 7.93 3.46
CA ILE A 78 -3.29 6.89 2.77
C ILE A 78 -3.84 5.53 3.16
N GLY A 79 -4.19 4.71 2.16
CA GLY A 79 -4.39 3.28 2.34
C GLY A 79 -3.04 2.58 2.15
N MET A 80 -2.57 1.84 3.18
CA MET A 80 -1.26 1.19 3.12
C MET A 80 -1.35 -0.30 3.35
N VAL A 81 -0.76 -1.08 2.44
CA VAL A 81 -0.43 -2.49 2.61
C VAL A 81 1.04 -2.58 2.99
N PHE A 82 1.31 -3.16 4.16
CA PHE A 82 2.66 -3.39 4.66
C PHE A 82 3.23 -4.71 4.15
N GLN A 83 4.54 -4.85 4.18
CA GLN A 83 5.20 -6.11 3.87
C GLN A 83 4.73 -7.23 4.83
N GLU A 84 4.58 -6.94 6.12
CA GLU A 84 3.89 -7.80 7.09
C GLU A 84 2.37 -7.51 7.06
N ASN A 85 1.54 -8.52 7.28
CA ASN A 85 0.09 -8.34 7.18
C ASN A 85 -0.51 -7.42 8.25
N ARG A 86 0.12 -7.32 9.44
CA ARG A 86 -0.25 -6.44 10.56
C ARG A 86 -1.75 -6.49 10.88
N LEU A 87 -2.31 -7.67 10.89
CA LEU A 87 -3.71 -7.92 11.22
C LEU A 87 -3.89 -8.09 12.73
N LEU A 88 -5.11 -7.84 13.20
CA LEU A 88 -5.54 -8.15 14.57
C LEU A 88 -5.87 -9.64 14.62
N GLU A 89 -4.96 -10.45 15.15
CA GLU A 89 -4.95 -11.91 15.03
C GLU A 89 -6.19 -12.59 15.58
N GLN A 90 -6.80 -12.01 16.62
CA GLN A 90 -7.99 -12.53 17.29
C GLN A 90 -9.29 -12.19 16.55
N PHE A 91 -9.25 -11.22 15.65
CA PHE A 91 -10.40 -10.72 14.91
C PHE A 91 -10.57 -11.49 13.60
N SER A 92 -11.81 -11.62 13.16
CA SER A 92 -12.13 -12.19 11.86
C SER A 92 -11.64 -11.30 10.71
N ALA A 93 -11.71 -11.82 9.48
CA ALA A 93 -11.38 -11.03 8.29
C ALA A 93 -12.29 -9.80 8.18
N VAL A 94 -13.59 -9.96 8.44
CA VAL A 94 -14.56 -8.85 8.41
C VAL A 94 -14.23 -7.81 9.47
N GLU A 95 -14.00 -8.23 10.73
CA GLU A 95 -13.68 -7.33 11.83
C GLU A 95 -12.39 -6.55 11.58
N ASN A 96 -11.35 -7.17 10.98
CA ASN A 96 -10.12 -6.50 10.59
C ASN A 96 -10.34 -5.39 9.54
N VAL A 97 -11.37 -5.48 8.74
CA VAL A 97 -11.70 -4.46 7.73
C VAL A 97 -12.55 -3.34 8.34
N ILE A 98 -13.53 -3.67 9.18
CA ILE A 98 -14.43 -2.64 9.75
C ILE A 98 -13.75 -1.81 10.85
N CYS A 99 -12.77 -2.37 11.58
CA CYS A 99 -12.13 -1.68 12.71
C CYS A 99 -11.33 -0.42 12.30
N VAL A 100 -10.97 -0.26 11.02
CA VAL A 100 -10.15 0.85 10.56
C VAL A 100 -10.96 2.08 10.11
N ASP A 101 -12.25 1.91 9.85
CA ASP A 101 -13.14 3.00 9.47
C ASP A 101 -14.58 2.69 9.90
N PRO A 102 -15.13 3.42 10.89
CA PRO A 102 -16.49 3.19 11.40
C PRO A 102 -17.60 3.40 10.36
N MET A 103 -17.29 4.01 9.21
CA MET A 103 -18.24 4.17 8.10
C MET A 103 -18.37 2.91 7.22
N ILE A 104 -17.55 1.91 7.45
CA ILE A 104 -17.60 0.65 6.71
C ILE A 104 -18.55 -0.31 7.44
N SER A 105 -19.68 -0.63 6.79
CA SER A 105 -20.60 -1.65 7.31
C SER A 105 -20.03 -3.07 7.14
N GLY A 106 -20.45 -4.00 8.01
CA GLY A 106 -20.11 -5.42 7.87
C GLY A 106 -20.49 -5.99 6.50
N THR A 107 -21.66 -5.62 5.97
CA THR A 107 -22.10 -6.02 4.63
C THR A 107 -21.10 -5.58 3.55
N ARG A 108 -20.70 -4.31 3.57
CA ARG A 108 -19.72 -3.78 2.60
C ARG A 108 -18.35 -4.45 2.74
N ALA A 109 -17.93 -4.76 3.97
CA ALA A 109 -16.68 -5.49 4.19
C ALA A 109 -16.75 -6.92 3.64
N ARG A 110 -17.86 -7.64 3.86
CA ARG A 110 -18.09 -8.99 3.31
C ARG A 110 -18.08 -8.99 1.78
N GLU A 111 -18.81 -8.08 1.16
CA GLU A 111 -18.83 -7.94 -0.32
C GLU A 111 -17.43 -7.70 -0.89
N ALA A 112 -16.63 -6.86 -0.26
CA ALA A 112 -15.28 -6.57 -0.71
C ALA A 112 -14.34 -7.77 -0.52
N LEU A 113 -14.40 -8.44 0.64
CA LEU A 113 -13.62 -9.63 0.95
C LEU A 113 -14.01 -10.81 0.06
N GLY A 114 -15.30 -11.05 -0.16
CA GLY A 114 -15.82 -12.16 -0.97
C GLY A 114 -15.38 -12.13 -2.45
N LYS A 115 -14.85 -11.00 -2.92
CA LYS A 115 -14.24 -10.92 -4.27
C LYS A 115 -12.92 -11.69 -4.36
N ILE A 116 -12.19 -11.85 -3.24
CA ILE A 116 -10.85 -12.45 -3.20
C ILE A 116 -10.64 -13.46 -2.08
N LEU A 117 -11.66 -13.75 -1.28
CA LEU A 117 -11.68 -14.77 -0.24
C LEU A 117 -12.95 -15.61 -0.34
N ASP A 118 -12.86 -16.85 0.11
CA ASP A 118 -14.01 -17.74 0.22
C ASP A 118 -14.87 -17.36 1.44
N GLU A 119 -16.19 -17.55 1.34
CA GLU A 119 -17.15 -17.15 2.37
C GLU A 119 -16.82 -17.73 3.74
N GLU A 120 -16.38 -19.00 3.78
CA GLU A 120 -16.01 -19.71 5.01
C GLU A 120 -14.84 -19.07 5.77
N ALA A 121 -14.04 -18.24 5.11
CA ALA A 121 -12.88 -17.57 5.70
C ALA A 121 -13.24 -16.23 6.36
N LEU A 122 -14.39 -15.66 6.04
CA LEU A 122 -14.73 -14.29 6.40
C LEU A 122 -14.90 -14.10 7.91
N ASP A 123 -15.45 -15.09 8.58
CA ASP A 123 -15.75 -15.04 10.02
C ASP A 123 -14.72 -15.75 10.90
N LYS A 124 -13.72 -16.41 10.28
CA LYS A 124 -12.63 -17.04 11.03
C LYS A 124 -11.66 -15.99 11.57
N PRO A 125 -11.14 -16.14 12.79
CA PRO A 125 -10.01 -15.36 13.28
C PRO A 125 -8.85 -15.43 12.29
N VAL A 126 -8.24 -14.27 11.97
CA VAL A 126 -7.22 -14.24 10.91
C VAL A 126 -5.99 -15.08 11.22
N ARG A 127 -5.70 -15.39 12.49
CA ARG A 127 -4.65 -16.35 12.88
C ARG A 127 -4.87 -17.76 12.32
N GLU A 128 -6.10 -18.12 11.98
CA GLU A 128 -6.48 -19.43 11.43
C GLU A 128 -6.42 -19.46 9.90
N LEU A 129 -6.21 -18.30 9.27
CA LEU A 129 -6.09 -18.16 7.84
C LEU A 129 -4.66 -18.40 7.38
N SER A 130 -4.52 -18.94 6.15
CA SER A 130 -3.20 -19.04 5.51
C SER A 130 -2.56 -17.66 5.31
N GLY A 131 -1.23 -17.59 5.16
CA GLY A 131 -0.51 -16.34 4.91
C GLY A 131 -1.05 -15.58 3.69
N GLY A 132 -1.37 -16.30 2.60
CA GLY A 132 -1.99 -15.71 1.40
C GLY A 132 -3.40 -15.18 1.64
N MET A 133 -4.21 -15.85 2.50
CA MET A 133 -5.52 -15.33 2.90
C MET A 133 -5.39 -14.08 3.76
N GLN A 134 -4.46 -14.08 4.72
CA GLN A 134 -4.16 -12.90 5.53
C GLN A 134 -3.69 -11.72 4.66
N ARG A 135 -2.85 -11.99 3.64
CA ARG A 135 -2.43 -10.97 2.68
C ARG A 135 -3.62 -10.34 1.97
N ARG A 136 -4.57 -11.15 1.52
CA ARG A 136 -5.80 -10.68 0.87
C ARG A 136 -6.66 -9.83 1.82
N VAL A 137 -6.80 -10.21 3.10
CA VAL A 137 -7.47 -9.38 4.11
C VAL A 137 -6.76 -8.02 4.27
N SER A 138 -5.44 -8.00 4.37
CA SER A 138 -4.68 -6.75 4.53
C SER A 138 -4.85 -5.79 3.34
N ILE A 139 -4.97 -6.32 2.13
CA ILE A 139 -5.23 -5.55 0.91
C ILE A 139 -6.63 -4.91 0.95
N VAL A 140 -7.67 -5.69 1.27
CA VAL A 140 -9.05 -5.16 1.38
C VAL A 140 -9.12 -4.10 2.48
N ARG A 141 -8.52 -4.34 3.64
CA ARG A 141 -8.46 -3.40 4.76
C ARG A 141 -7.82 -2.07 4.37
N ALA A 142 -6.78 -2.09 3.54
CA ALA A 142 -6.11 -0.87 3.08
C ALA A 142 -6.90 -0.12 1.98
N MET A 143 -7.64 -0.86 1.16
CA MET A 143 -8.29 -0.31 -0.03
C MET A 143 -9.73 0.14 0.20
N LEU A 144 -10.47 -0.50 1.11
CA LEU A 144 -11.89 -0.25 1.29
C LEU A 144 -12.20 1.13 1.91
N PRO A 145 -11.42 1.63 2.90
CA PRO A 145 -11.57 2.99 3.39
C PRO A 145 -11.32 4.02 2.29
N ALA A 146 -11.96 5.19 2.44
CA ALA A 146 -11.69 6.31 1.54
C ALA A 146 -10.25 6.82 1.76
N SER A 147 -9.46 6.83 0.68
CA SER A 147 -8.08 7.33 0.71
C SER A 147 -7.77 8.16 -0.54
N ASP A 148 -6.75 9.01 -0.45
CA ASP A 148 -6.32 9.89 -1.52
C ASP A 148 -5.12 9.27 -2.28
N LEU A 149 -4.42 8.31 -1.65
CA LEU A 149 -3.26 7.57 -2.17
C LEU A 149 -3.29 6.14 -1.66
N LEU A 150 -2.84 5.20 -2.48
CA LEU A 150 -2.57 3.82 -2.09
C LEU A 150 -1.06 3.56 -2.12
N ILE A 151 -0.53 3.00 -1.05
CA ILE A 151 0.86 2.55 -0.95
C ILE A 151 0.85 1.05 -0.67
N MET A 152 1.57 0.27 -1.47
CA MET A 152 1.64 -1.18 -1.30
C MET A 152 3.08 -1.68 -1.32
N ASP A 153 3.49 -2.28 -0.22
CA ASP A 153 4.81 -2.86 -0.04
C ASP A 153 4.73 -4.38 -0.16
N GLU A 154 5.24 -4.91 -1.27
CA GLU A 154 5.24 -6.33 -1.63
C GLU A 154 3.85 -7.01 -1.50
N PRO A 155 2.77 -6.44 -2.09
CA PRO A 155 1.42 -6.93 -1.84
C PRO A 155 1.13 -8.33 -2.40
N LEU A 156 1.94 -8.80 -3.35
CA LEU A 156 1.73 -10.06 -4.07
C LEU A 156 2.59 -11.22 -3.55
N THR A 157 3.49 -10.96 -2.59
CA THR A 157 4.39 -11.96 -2.05
C THR A 157 3.64 -13.10 -1.35
N GLY A 158 4.04 -14.33 -1.67
CA GLY A 158 3.47 -15.55 -1.07
C GLY A 158 2.10 -15.96 -1.61
N LEU A 159 1.66 -15.36 -2.72
CA LEU A 159 0.47 -15.78 -3.45
C LEU A 159 0.84 -16.73 -4.58
N ASP A 160 0.02 -17.75 -4.79
CA ASP A 160 0.09 -18.60 -5.99
C ASP A 160 -0.34 -17.79 -7.24
N PRO A 161 0.02 -18.22 -8.46
CA PRO A 161 -0.24 -17.44 -9.68
C PRO A 161 -1.72 -17.10 -9.89
N GLU A 162 -2.64 -18.04 -9.66
CA GLU A 162 -4.08 -17.80 -9.87
C GLU A 162 -4.63 -16.79 -8.87
N THR A 163 -4.28 -16.94 -7.59
CA THR A 163 -4.66 -16.00 -6.52
C THR A 163 -4.06 -14.62 -6.78
N ARG A 164 -2.82 -14.56 -7.24
CA ARG A 164 -2.13 -13.33 -7.58
C ARG A 164 -2.86 -12.55 -8.68
N ASP A 165 -3.23 -13.20 -9.78
CA ASP A 165 -3.96 -12.56 -10.88
C ASP A 165 -5.31 -12.03 -10.40
N ARG A 166 -6.01 -12.78 -9.55
CA ARG A 166 -7.26 -12.34 -8.92
C ARG A 166 -7.05 -11.09 -8.04
N VAL A 167 -5.97 -11.06 -7.27
CA VAL A 167 -5.63 -9.92 -6.41
C VAL A 167 -5.21 -8.69 -7.23
N ILE A 168 -4.42 -8.86 -8.29
CA ILE A 168 -4.06 -7.77 -9.21
C ILE A 168 -5.34 -7.16 -9.81
N LYS A 169 -6.21 -8.00 -10.34
CA LYS A 169 -7.51 -7.58 -10.89
C LYS A 169 -8.32 -6.81 -9.85
N TYR A 170 -8.45 -7.35 -8.63
CA TYR A 170 -9.15 -6.69 -7.53
C TYR A 170 -8.58 -5.30 -7.24
N ILE A 171 -7.25 -5.17 -7.12
CA ILE A 171 -6.58 -3.89 -6.87
C ILE A 171 -6.93 -2.90 -7.98
N MET A 172 -6.76 -3.29 -9.23
CA MET A 172 -6.94 -2.38 -10.37
C MET A 172 -8.39 -1.94 -10.56
N GLU A 173 -9.36 -2.82 -10.35
CA GLU A 173 -10.79 -2.49 -10.44
C GLU A 173 -11.28 -1.62 -9.29
N ASN A 174 -10.73 -1.81 -8.07
CA ASN A 174 -11.25 -1.14 -6.86
C ASN A 174 -10.42 0.07 -6.41
N LYS A 175 -9.23 0.33 -6.97
CA LYS A 175 -8.46 1.55 -6.66
C LYS A 175 -9.13 2.83 -7.17
N GLY A 176 -9.97 2.73 -8.20
CA GLY A 176 -10.60 3.87 -8.84
C GLY A 176 -9.57 4.84 -9.41
N ARG A 177 -9.73 6.13 -9.12
CA ARG A 177 -8.79 7.18 -9.57
C ARG A 177 -7.63 7.42 -8.60
N ARG A 178 -7.54 6.68 -7.51
CA ARG A 178 -6.44 6.83 -6.54
C ARG A 178 -5.12 6.43 -7.19
N PRO A 179 -4.08 7.26 -7.08
CA PRO A 179 -2.73 6.84 -7.43
C PRO A 179 -2.32 5.64 -6.59
N LEU A 180 -1.56 4.73 -7.21
CA LEU A 180 -0.97 3.57 -6.56
C LEU A 180 0.55 3.66 -6.64
N ILE A 181 1.22 3.62 -5.49
CA ILE A 181 2.67 3.46 -5.41
C ILE A 181 2.94 2.08 -4.83
N MET A 182 3.55 1.23 -5.60
CA MET A 182 3.81 -0.15 -5.25
C MET A 182 5.31 -0.44 -5.28
N ALA A 183 5.83 -1.10 -4.26
CA ALA A 183 7.10 -1.80 -4.34
C ALA A 183 6.82 -3.28 -4.54
N SER A 184 7.41 -3.88 -5.56
CA SER A 184 7.32 -5.33 -5.80
C SER A 184 8.54 -5.84 -6.54
N HIS A 185 9.05 -7.00 -6.12
CA HIS A 185 10.09 -7.73 -6.84
C HIS A 185 9.49 -8.50 -8.01
N ASP A 186 8.30 -9.02 -7.82
CA ASP A 186 7.58 -9.76 -8.83
C ASP A 186 6.58 -8.83 -9.54
N THR A 187 6.78 -8.66 -10.83
CA THR A 187 6.02 -7.73 -11.69
C THR A 187 5.18 -8.45 -12.73
N GLU A 188 5.20 -9.79 -12.74
CA GLU A 188 4.40 -10.58 -13.68
C GLU A 188 2.91 -10.31 -13.47
N GLY A 189 2.15 -10.14 -14.53
CA GLY A 189 0.72 -9.84 -14.48
C GLY A 189 0.36 -8.41 -14.08
N LEU A 190 1.31 -7.59 -13.61
CA LEU A 190 1.04 -6.19 -13.31
C LEU A 190 0.77 -5.41 -14.60
N PRO A 191 -0.21 -4.48 -14.61
CA PRO A 191 -0.39 -3.58 -15.73
C PRO A 191 0.81 -2.66 -15.89
N LYS A 192 0.91 -1.99 -17.03
CA LYS A 192 1.98 -1.02 -17.26
C LYS A 192 1.90 0.10 -16.23
N MET A 193 2.90 0.19 -15.38
CA MET A 193 3.10 1.23 -14.37
C MET A 193 4.35 2.03 -14.72
N ARG A 194 4.43 3.27 -14.24
CA ARG A 194 5.66 4.05 -14.37
C ARG A 194 6.70 3.51 -13.40
N GLU A 195 7.82 3.06 -13.93
CA GLU A 195 8.91 2.52 -13.12
C GLU A 195 9.79 3.65 -12.57
N LEU A 196 10.10 3.61 -11.30
CA LEU A 196 11.08 4.45 -10.63
C LEU A 196 12.12 3.57 -9.94
N ALA A 197 13.38 3.75 -10.30
CA ALA A 197 14.47 3.04 -9.64
C ALA A 197 14.91 3.80 -8.38
N LEU A 198 15.00 3.09 -7.27
CA LEU A 198 15.75 3.52 -6.09
C LEU A 198 17.18 2.97 -6.26
N VAL A 199 18.15 3.88 -6.37
CA VAL A 199 19.57 3.59 -6.60
C VAL A 199 20.41 4.22 -5.51
#